data_da8faffc54229f77f3659a0be0513b6f
#
_entry.id   da8faffc54229f77f3659a0be0513b6f
#
_cell.length_a   1.000
_cell.length_b   1.000
_cell.length_c   1.000
_cell.angle_alpha   90.00
_cell.angle_beta   90.00
_cell.angle_gamma   90.00
#
_symmetry.space_group_name_H-M   'P 1'
#
loop_
_entity.id
_entity.type
_entity.pdbx_description
1 polymer ?
#
loop_
_entity_poly.entity_id
_entity_poly.type
_entity_poly.pdbx_seq_one_letter_code
_entity_poly.pdbx_strand_id
1 'polypeptide(L)'
;PGALTAAPNELDELRSHPAWDEEHPGEASDLIREQPDAHVARAFPIIGVKNFEDPPNRLWKGRIVVAGNNIKTASGQWALFQDMGAVPSTMAACRAILAAYSVMKGAELYQSDCVKAYVQAEMKGTPTYVRLPKAWWPPHWVGRYRDPLCRLLRALYGHPDGGNQWADKIGEELHRLGFTEPEGWAATYVLRAADSHVIVFVLYVDDLIMFGTARVNEIIAKVRINIKMDDPANLQKYLGVVHHIMRKETNGEVLTEITFDMEQYFRSAVEDYVALSGKTLSKVATPFAPRIDGESLDALLAERGDMAEHAAHCVMKLMYGARMALPYLCVIVSRLSSQIARWTKDSDRRLHRVYCFLNYALDIKLKGSLSTADWGSLKLIAWPDADLNGDYMDTKSTSGFFLELVGERGRGMPLAWGAKKQGCTAVHTAEAEVVSMAACVRSELLPMQALLELIFQRPIDCEVREDNAAAIVSVTKGYSPAMRHLPRTQRVSLGFLHEVFTAEPQEGEGRVRVMKAETDEHRGDAFTKELESQKFANALHLIRMCR
;
A
#
# COMPACT_ATOMS: atom_id res chain seq x y z
N PRO A 1 -12.55 -29.45 -14.43
CA PRO A 1 -11.76 -30.43 -13.63
C PRO A 1 -10.87 -29.72 -12.59
N GLY A 2 -10.11 -28.68 -12.96
CA GLY A 2 -9.15 -28.04 -12.03
C GLY A 2 -9.74 -27.41 -10.76
N ALA A 3 -10.96 -26.88 -10.81
CA ALA A 3 -11.63 -26.35 -9.61
C ALA A 3 -11.97 -27.47 -8.58
N LEU A 4 -12.28 -28.67 -9.06
CA LEU A 4 -12.66 -29.79 -8.20
C LEU A 4 -11.47 -30.41 -7.46
N THR A 5 -10.27 -30.27 -8.00
CA THR A 5 -9.03 -30.82 -7.40
C THR A 5 -8.28 -29.80 -6.56
N ALA A 6 -8.54 -28.50 -6.72
CA ALA A 6 -7.81 -27.43 -6.06
C ALA A 6 -7.91 -27.48 -4.52
N ALA A 7 -9.10 -27.72 -3.96
CA ALA A 7 -9.26 -27.81 -2.51
C ALA A 7 -8.74 -29.13 -1.91
N PRO A 8 -8.97 -30.33 -2.52
CA PRO A 8 -8.32 -31.56 -2.08
C PRO A 8 -6.79 -31.48 -2.08
N ASN A 9 -6.17 -30.96 -3.14
CA ASN A 9 -4.72 -30.81 -3.19
C ASN A 9 -4.17 -29.94 -2.05
N GLU A 10 -4.85 -28.82 -1.75
CA GLU A 10 -4.48 -27.95 -0.63
C GLU A 10 -4.65 -28.65 0.73
N LEU A 11 -5.69 -29.49 0.89
CA LEU A 11 -5.90 -30.27 2.11
C LEU A 11 -4.76 -31.28 2.33
N ASP A 12 -4.39 -32.01 1.30
CA ASP A 12 -3.30 -33.01 1.37
C ASP A 12 -1.97 -32.33 1.69
N GLU A 13 -1.75 -31.16 1.14
CA GLU A 13 -0.55 -30.38 1.38
C GLU A 13 -0.49 -29.82 2.82
N LEU A 14 -1.63 -29.36 3.38
CA LEU A 14 -1.72 -28.93 4.78
C LEU A 14 -1.56 -30.12 5.76
N ARG A 15 -1.94 -31.31 5.38
CA ARG A 15 -1.70 -32.54 6.15
C ARG A 15 -0.24 -32.96 6.13
N SER A 16 0.46 -32.77 5.03
CA SER A 16 1.90 -33.06 4.94
C SER A 16 2.75 -32.10 5.80
N HIS A 17 2.19 -30.89 6.11
CA HIS A 17 2.76 -29.92 7.03
C HIS A 17 1.75 -29.69 8.15
N PRO A 18 1.67 -30.57 9.17
CA PRO A 18 0.53 -30.66 10.07
C PRO A 18 0.09 -29.29 10.60
N ALA A 19 -0.91 -28.70 9.91
CA ALA A 19 -1.49 -27.42 10.29
C ALA A 19 -2.37 -27.54 11.55
N TRP A 20 -2.94 -28.73 11.77
CA TRP A 20 -3.73 -29.10 12.93
C TRP A 20 -3.47 -30.55 13.32
N ASP A 21 -3.83 -30.91 14.56
CA ASP A 21 -3.64 -32.26 15.10
C ASP A 21 -4.85 -33.16 14.74
N GLU A 22 -4.71 -33.97 13.70
CA GLU A 22 -5.71 -35.02 13.34
C GLU A 22 -5.53 -36.34 14.11
N GLU A 23 -4.41 -36.52 14.78
CA GLU A 23 -4.13 -37.76 15.54
C GLU A 23 -4.85 -37.77 16.89
N HIS A 24 -4.99 -36.57 17.49
CA HIS A 24 -5.61 -36.42 18.82
C HIS A 24 -6.80 -35.44 18.79
N PRO A 25 -7.87 -35.73 18.02
CA PRO A 25 -9.05 -34.89 18.04
C PRO A 25 -9.81 -35.04 19.36
N GLY A 26 -10.30 -33.92 19.89
CA GLY A 26 -11.18 -33.90 21.06
C GLY A 26 -12.65 -33.74 20.69
N GLU A 27 -13.58 -34.27 21.46
CA GLU A 27 -15.00 -33.95 21.33
C GLU A 27 -15.26 -32.50 21.79
N ALA A 28 -16.13 -31.78 21.09
CA ALA A 28 -16.49 -30.42 21.48
C ALA A 28 -17.05 -30.32 22.91
N SER A 29 -17.79 -31.33 23.36
CA SER A 29 -18.33 -31.42 24.72
C SER A 29 -17.24 -31.49 25.80
N ASP A 30 -16.14 -32.19 25.50
CA ASP A 30 -15.03 -32.33 26.42
C ASP A 30 -14.22 -31.04 26.49
N LEU A 31 -14.00 -30.39 25.35
CA LEU A 31 -13.32 -29.11 25.29
C LEU A 31 -14.04 -28.01 26.09
N ILE A 32 -15.39 -27.96 26.02
CA ILE A 32 -16.21 -27.04 26.82
C ILE A 32 -15.96 -27.23 28.32
N ARG A 33 -15.82 -28.47 28.75
CA ARG A 33 -15.61 -28.82 30.17
C ARG A 33 -14.17 -28.51 30.63
N GLU A 34 -13.18 -28.82 29.79
CA GLU A 34 -11.76 -28.81 30.16
C GLU A 34 -11.07 -27.50 29.86
N GLN A 35 -11.46 -26.84 28.77
CA GLN A 35 -10.87 -25.58 28.28
C GLN A 35 -11.95 -24.61 27.77
N PRO A 36 -12.82 -24.09 28.66
CA PRO A 36 -13.97 -23.26 28.26
C PRO A 36 -13.57 -21.97 27.51
N ASP A 37 -12.36 -21.48 27.74
CA ASP A 37 -11.81 -20.25 27.09
C ASP A 37 -11.04 -20.55 25.81
N ALA A 38 -10.81 -21.81 25.43
CA ALA A 38 -10.17 -22.17 24.19
C ALA A 38 -11.00 -21.65 22.98
N HIS A 39 -10.33 -21.19 21.96
CA HIS A 39 -11.00 -20.68 20.76
C HIS A 39 -11.47 -21.85 19.88
N VAL A 40 -12.66 -21.73 19.31
CA VAL A 40 -13.24 -22.69 18.37
C VAL A 40 -13.61 -21.97 17.08
N ALA A 41 -13.08 -22.47 15.98
CA ALA A 41 -13.29 -21.93 14.65
C ALA A 41 -13.72 -23.01 13.66
N ARG A 42 -14.23 -22.61 12.49
CA ARG A 42 -14.55 -23.53 11.39
C ARG A 42 -13.50 -23.38 10.29
N ALA A 43 -13.02 -24.48 9.75
CA ALA A 43 -12.23 -24.49 8.53
C ALA A 43 -13.15 -24.70 7.31
N PHE A 44 -12.85 -24.05 6.19
CA PHE A 44 -13.58 -24.22 4.94
C PHE A 44 -12.67 -23.90 3.73
N PRO A 45 -12.97 -24.45 2.53
CA PRO A 45 -12.20 -24.19 1.34
C PRO A 45 -12.67 -22.90 0.65
N ILE A 46 -11.73 -22.14 0.12
CA ILE A 46 -11.97 -21.09 -0.86
C ILE A 46 -11.31 -21.52 -2.17
N ILE A 47 -12.05 -21.49 -3.26
CA ILE A 47 -11.53 -21.80 -4.60
C ILE A 47 -11.54 -20.50 -5.40
N GLY A 48 -10.38 -20.12 -5.90
CA GLY A 48 -10.18 -18.93 -6.71
C GLY A 48 -9.38 -19.23 -7.97
N VAL A 49 -9.24 -18.22 -8.83
CA VAL A 49 -8.40 -18.28 -10.02
C VAL A 49 -7.21 -17.36 -9.81
N LYS A 50 -5.99 -17.92 -9.81
CA LYS A 50 -4.75 -17.15 -9.83
C LYS A 50 -4.52 -16.62 -11.25
N ASN A 51 -3.93 -15.43 -11.37
CA ASN A 51 -3.66 -14.76 -12.65
C ASN A 51 -4.95 -14.53 -13.47
N PHE A 52 -6.02 -14.09 -12.80
CA PHE A 52 -7.32 -13.85 -13.46
C PHE A 52 -7.20 -12.87 -14.63
N GLU A 53 -6.31 -11.90 -14.52
CA GLU A 53 -6.02 -10.87 -15.52
C GLU A 53 -5.21 -11.40 -16.72
N ASP A 54 -4.63 -12.61 -16.61
CA ASP A 54 -3.78 -13.24 -17.63
C ASP A 54 -4.39 -14.58 -18.10
N PRO A 55 -5.32 -14.58 -19.06
CA PRO A 55 -6.08 -15.76 -19.46
C PRO A 55 -5.26 -17.02 -19.80
N PRO A 56 -4.10 -16.93 -20.50
CA PRO A 56 -3.26 -18.09 -20.80
C PRO A 56 -2.67 -18.75 -19.55
N ASN A 57 -2.45 -17.99 -18.48
CA ASN A 57 -1.78 -18.43 -17.26
C ASN A 57 -2.74 -18.58 -16.06
N ARG A 58 -4.04 -18.61 -16.30
CA ARG A 58 -5.06 -18.82 -15.25
C ARG A 58 -4.93 -20.20 -14.64
N LEU A 59 -4.81 -20.25 -13.31
CA LEU A 59 -4.74 -21.50 -12.55
C LEU A 59 -5.79 -21.50 -11.43
N TRP A 60 -6.49 -22.63 -11.28
CA TRP A 60 -7.35 -22.84 -10.14
C TRP A 60 -6.50 -23.02 -8.88
N LYS A 61 -6.78 -22.25 -7.85
CA LYS A 61 -6.09 -22.31 -6.55
C LYS A 61 -7.10 -22.54 -5.44
N GLY A 62 -6.92 -23.62 -4.68
CA GLY A 62 -7.61 -23.86 -3.43
C GLY A 62 -6.85 -23.19 -2.28
N ARG A 63 -7.59 -22.71 -1.29
CA ARG A 63 -7.07 -22.33 0.02
C ARG A 63 -8.00 -22.88 1.09
N ILE A 64 -7.44 -23.44 2.15
CA ILE A 64 -8.19 -23.76 3.34
C ILE A 64 -8.00 -22.63 4.33
N VAL A 65 -9.10 -22.07 4.79
CA VAL A 65 -9.11 -20.89 5.66
C VAL A 65 -9.93 -21.13 6.92
N VAL A 66 -9.61 -20.38 7.96
CA VAL A 66 -10.40 -20.31 9.20
C VAL A 66 -11.40 -19.18 9.07
N ALA A 67 -12.65 -19.39 9.54
CA ALA A 67 -13.67 -18.36 9.62
C ALA A 67 -13.37 -17.36 10.75
N GLY A 68 -12.40 -16.45 10.54
CA GLY A 68 -11.89 -15.54 11.56
C GLY A 68 -12.92 -14.55 12.10
N ASN A 69 -13.93 -14.22 11.31
CA ASN A 69 -15.04 -13.37 11.74
C ASN A 69 -16.08 -14.09 12.62
N ASN A 70 -15.90 -15.38 12.90
CA ASN A 70 -16.83 -16.19 13.68
C ASN A 70 -16.11 -17.16 14.63
N ILE A 71 -15.07 -16.70 15.28
CA ILE A 71 -14.37 -17.46 16.31
C ILE A 71 -15.01 -17.20 17.66
N LYS A 72 -15.35 -18.28 18.36
CA LYS A 72 -15.92 -18.24 19.71
C LYS A 72 -15.07 -19.04 20.67
N THR A 73 -15.18 -18.73 21.95
CA THR A 73 -14.66 -19.63 22.99
C THR A 73 -15.44 -20.97 22.99
N ALA A 74 -14.89 -22.02 23.57
CA ALA A 74 -15.58 -23.29 23.71
C ALA A 74 -16.90 -23.12 24.48
N SER A 75 -16.97 -22.18 25.44
CA SER A 75 -18.19 -21.80 26.16
C SER A 75 -19.20 -20.98 25.34
N GLY A 76 -18.89 -20.63 24.08
CA GLY A 76 -19.79 -19.97 23.14
C GLY A 76 -19.75 -18.43 23.13
N GLN A 77 -18.87 -17.78 23.89
CA GLN A 77 -18.66 -16.33 23.87
C GLN A 77 -17.82 -15.93 22.65
N TRP A 78 -17.89 -14.67 22.21
CA TRP A 78 -16.99 -14.18 21.17
C TRP A 78 -15.55 -14.17 21.66
N ALA A 79 -14.65 -14.73 20.87
CA ALA A 79 -13.22 -14.67 21.14
C ALA A 79 -12.71 -13.23 20.99
N LEU A 80 -11.86 -12.81 21.92
CA LEU A 80 -11.22 -11.49 21.89
C LEU A 80 -9.76 -11.67 21.45
N PHE A 81 -9.35 -10.87 20.49
CA PHE A 81 -7.98 -10.80 20.00
C PHE A 81 -7.41 -9.42 20.32
N GLN A 82 -6.22 -9.36 20.91
CA GLN A 82 -5.62 -8.11 21.37
C GLN A 82 -4.97 -7.33 20.22
N ASP A 83 -4.37 -8.04 19.26
CA ASP A 83 -3.75 -7.45 18.08
C ASP A 83 -4.39 -7.97 16.79
N MET A 84 -4.93 -7.08 16.01
CA MET A 84 -5.66 -7.39 14.79
C MET A 84 -4.78 -7.25 13.55
N GLY A 85 -3.75 -8.08 13.45
CA GLY A 85 -3.00 -8.30 12.23
C GLY A 85 -1.70 -7.49 12.11
N ALA A 86 -0.64 -8.18 11.69
CA ALA A 86 0.61 -7.55 11.31
C ALA A 86 0.39 -6.51 10.21
N VAL A 87 1.03 -5.36 10.33
CA VAL A 87 1.00 -4.32 9.31
C VAL A 87 2.04 -4.69 8.25
N PRO A 88 1.62 -4.99 7.01
CA PRO A 88 2.58 -5.23 5.93
C PRO A 88 3.30 -3.95 5.55
N SER A 89 4.45 -4.09 4.88
CA SER A 89 5.20 -2.96 4.34
C SER A 89 4.39 -2.14 3.33
N THR A 90 4.82 -0.90 3.14
CA THR A 90 4.19 0.02 2.20
C THR A 90 4.87 0.01 0.83
N MET A 91 4.15 0.41 -0.23
CA MET A 91 4.76 0.66 -1.54
C MET A 91 5.80 1.79 -1.50
N ALA A 92 5.72 2.70 -0.54
CA ALA A 92 6.74 3.73 -0.33
C ALA A 92 8.09 3.12 0.06
N ALA A 93 8.12 2.10 0.94
CA ALA A 93 9.34 1.37 1.26
C ALA A 93 9.92 0.64 0.04
N CYS A 94 9.06 -0.01 -0.76
CA CYS A 94 9.49 -0.62 -2.03
C CYS A 94 10.13 0.41 -2.97
N ARG A 95 9.50 1.57 -3.16
CA ARG A 95 10.04 2.63 -4.04
C ARG A 95 11.32 3.25 -3.49
N ALA A 96 11.49 3.34 -2.17
CA ALA A 96 12.75 3.76 -1.53
C ALA A 96 13.89 2.79 -1.89
N ILE A 97 13.63 1.48 -1.84
CA ILE A 97 14.60 0.47 -2.29
C ILE A 97 14.92 0.60 -3.78
N LEU A 98 13.91 0.84 -4.62
CA LEU A 98 14.12 1.04 -6.07
C LEU A 98 14.97 2.31 -6.35
N ALA A 99 14.76 3.37 -5.57
CA ALA A 99 15.60 4.56 -5.63
C ALA A 99 17.04 4.25 -5.19
N ALA A 100 17.23 3.52 -4.11
CA ALA A 100 18.55 3.08 -3.65
C ALA A 100 19.26 2.20 -4.70
N TYR A 101 18.55 1.23 -5.26
CA TYR A 101 19.06 0.39 -6.35
C TYR A 101 19.54 1.20 -7.55
N SER A 102 18.86 2.30 -7.84
CA SER A 102 19.18 3.15 -9.00
C SER A 102 20.45 3.99 -8.83
N VAL A 103 20.82 4.33 -7.59
CA VAL A 103 21.94 5.25 -7.31
C VAL A 103 23.14 4.59 -6.66
N MET A 104 22.99 3.44 -6.01
CA MET A 104 24.09 2.77 -5.32
C MET A 104 24.83 1.82 -6.28
N LYS A 105 26.16 2.00 -6.40
CA LYS A 105 27.00 1.15 -7.25
C LYS A 105 27.03 -0.29 -6.74
N GLY A 106 26.99 -1.25 -7.65
CA GLY A 106 27.06 -2.67 -7.31
C GLY A 106 25.79 -3.22 -6.63
N ALA A 107 24.73 -2.41 -6.53
CA ALA A 107 23.49 -2.83 -5.90
C ALA A 107 22.80 -3.98 -6.65
N GLU A 108 22.29 -4.93 -5.88
CA GLU A 108 21.51 -6.08 -6.33
C GLU A 108 20.06 -5.95 -5.82
N LEU A 109 19.11 -6.44 -6.61
CA LEU A 109 17.67 -6.37 -6.32
C LEU A 109 17.00 -7.67 -6.70
N TYR A 110 16.38 -8.32 -5.72
CA TYR A 110 15.71 -9.59 -5.90
C TYR A 110 14.28 -9.56 -5.35
N GLN A 111 13.44 -10.43 -5.87
CA GLN A 111 12.15 -10.80 -5.28
C GLN A 111 12.11 -12.29 -4.96
N SER A 112 11.28 -12.65 -3.99
CA SER A 112 10.97 -14.05 -3.67
C SER A 112 9.59 -14.12 -3.03
N ASP A 113 9.00 -15.32 -3.01
CA ASP A 113 7.72 -15.62 -2.36
C ASP A 113 7.97 -16.60 -1.20
N CYS A 114 7.44 -16.31 -0.01
CA CYS A 114 7.53 -17.22 1.12
C CYS A 114 6.49 -18.33 0.97
N VAL A 115 6.97 -19.54 0.75
CA VAL A 115 6.10 -20.70 0.48
C VAL A 115 5.20 -20.97 1.68
N LYS A 116 3.87 -20.78 1.52
CA LYS A 116 2.89 -20.99 2.58
C LYS A 116 3.25 -20.25 3.89
N ALA A 117 3.54 -18.98 3.78
CA ALA A 117 4.03 -18.12 4.86
C ALA A 117 3.38 -18.41 6.23
N TYR A 118 2.08 -18.31 6.35
CA TYR A 118 1.38 -18.53 7.62
C TYR A 118 1.63 -19.92 8.23
N VAL A 119 1.57 -20.98 7.41
CA VAL A 119 1.72 -22.37 7.89
C VAL A 119 3.13 -22.67 8.38
N GLN A 120 4.11 -21.83 8.07
CA GLN A 120 5.44 -21.96 8.63
C GLN A 120 5.49 -21.53 10.12
N ALA A 121 4.58 -20.66 10.57
CA ALA A 121 4.56 -20.15 11.93
C ALA A 121 3.74 -21.07 12.85
N GLU A 122 4.21 -21.25 14.08
CA GLU A 122 3.47 -21.97 15.13
C GLU A 122 2.35 -21.09 15.69
N MET A 123 1.19 -21.70 15.98
CA MET A 123 0.14 -21.01 16.73
C MET A 123 0.53 -20.90 18.20
N LYS A 124 0.76 -19.67 18.65
CA LYS A 124 1.04 -19.33 20.06
C LYS A 124 -0.20 -18.67 20.69
N GLY A 125 -0.21 -18.51 22.01
CA GLY A 125 -1.27 -17.86 22.76
C GLY A 125 -2.45 -18.80 23.12
N THR A 126 -3.68 -18.28 23.12
CA THR A 126 -4.87 -19.06 23.46
C THR A 126 -5.07 -20.21 22.48
N PRO A 127 -5.17 -21.46 22.93
CA PRO A 127 -5.36 -22.59 22.05
C PRO A 127 -6.58 -22.42 21.15
N THR A 128 -6.38 -22.56 19.85
CA THR A 128 -7.47 -22.53 18.86
C THR A 128 -7.70 -23.94 18.33
N TYR A 129 -8.95 -24.37 18.33
CA TYR A 129 -9.39 -25.63 17.78
C TYR A 129 -10.22 -25.39 16.52
N VAL A 130 -10.00 -26.21 15.50
CA VAL A 130 -10.72 -26.09 14.22
C VAL A 130 -11.68 -27.25 14.04
N ARG A 131 -12.92 -26.92 13.63
CA ARG A 131 -13.92 -27.89 13.21
C ARG A 131 -13.77 -28.11 11.71
N LEU A 132 -13.38 -29.32 11.32
CA LEU A 132 -13.23 -29.72 9.93
C LEU A 132 -14.59 -30.11 9.33
N PRO A 133 -14.84 -29.81 8.04
CA PRO A 133 -15.98 -30.35 7.29
C PRO A 133 -15.99 -31.89 7.34
N LYS A 134 -17.16 -32.50 7.47
CA LYS A 134 -17.30 -33.99 7.53
C LYS A 134 -16.65 -34.71 6.35
N ALA A 135 -16.66 -34.07 5.16
CA ALA A 135 -16.03 -34.61 3.96
C ALA A 135 -14.50 -34.75 4.07
N TRP A 136 -13.86 -34.08 5.05
CA TRP A 136 -12.41 -34.14 5.30
C TRP A 136 -12.03 -35.06 6.45
N TRP A 137 -13.05 -35.66 7.14
CA TRP A 137 -12.75 -36.53 8.26
C TRP A 137 -12.00 -37.80 7.82
N PRO A 138 -10.95 -38.16 8.52
CA PRO A 138 -10.34 -39.45 8.33
C PRO A 138 -11.36 -40.59 8.49
N PRO A 139 -11.27 -41.66 7.70
CA PRO A 139 -12.26 -42.76 7.74
C PRO A 139 -12.48 -43.34 9.14
N HIS A 140 -11.44 -43.40 9.97
CA HIS A 140 -11.48 -43.95 11.32
C HIS A 140 -12.22 -43.05 12.35
N TRP A 141 -12.58 -41.80 11.99
CA TRP A 141 -13.39 -40.92 12.82
C TRP A 141 -14.90 -41.21 12.68
N VAL A 142 -15.31 -41.74 11.54
CA VAL A 142 -16.71 -41.97 11.22
C VAL A 142 -17.26 -43.04 12.18
N GLY A 143 -18.32 -42.67 12.95
CA GLY A 143 -18.90 -43.50 13.97
C GLY A 143 -18.19 -43.49 15.34
N ARG A 144 -16.99 -42.94 15.43
CA ARG A 144 -16.23 -42.77 16.67
C ARG A 144 -16.45 -41.40 17.32
N TYR A 145 -16.49 -40.34 16.52
CA TYR A 145 -16.67 -38.96 17.00
C TYR A 145 -18.00 -38.39 16.50
N ARG A 146 -18.59 -37.47 17.29
CA ARG A 146 -19.82 -36.76 16.96
C ARG A 146 -19.52 -35.35 16.42
N ASP A 147 -18.66 -34.61 17.12
CA ASP A 147 -18.24 -33.26 16.79
C ASP A 147 -16.74 -33.06 17.13
N PRO A 148 -15.84 -33.70 16.36
CA PRO A 148 -14.40 -33.64 16.62
C PRO A 148 -13.84 -32.26 16.29
N LEU A 149 -12.98 -31.80 17.18
CA LEU A 149 -12.20 -30.57 17.06
C LEU A 149 -10.71 -30.90 17.07
N CYS A 150 -9.96 -30.31 16.12
CA CYS A 150 -8.51 -30.47 16.04
C CYS A 150 -7.81 -29.22 16.55
N ARG A 151 -6.82 -29.39 17.42
CA ARG A 151 -5.99 -28.25 17.84
C ARG A 151 -5.23 -27.70 16.63
N LEU A 152 -5.31 -26.38 16.42
CA LEU A 152 -4.51 -25.70 15.40
C LEU A 152 -3.05 -25.59 15.87
N LEU A 153 -2.13 -26.17 15.11
CA LEU A 153 -0.71 -26.22 15.43
C LEU A 153 0.08 -25.12 14.72
N ARG A 154 -0.38 -24.72 13.52
CA ARG A 154 0.24 -23.70 12.69
C ARG A 154 -0.75 -22.59 12.38
N ALA A 155 -0.22 -21.39 12.15
CA ALA A 155 -1.04 -20.28 11.69
C ALA A 155 -1.69 -20.61 10.35
N LEU A 156 -2.96 -20.22 10.21
CA LEU A 156 -3.74 -20.52 9.01
C LEU A 156 -4.44 -19.26 8.49
N TYR A 157 -4.60 -19.16 7.19
CA TYR A 157 -5.31 -18.04 6.56
C TYR A 157 -6.70 -17.85 7.17
N GLY A 158 -7.05 -16.59 7.43
CA GLY A 158 -8.31 -16.20 8.04
C GLY A 158 -8.31 -16.19 9.57
N HIS A 159 -7.33 -16.77 10.26
CA HIS A 159 -7.19 -16.61 11.70
C HIS A 159 -6.72 -15.18 12.03
N PRO A 160 -7.37 -14.45 12.97
CA PRO A 160 -6.99 -13.05 13.28
C PRO A 160 -5.52 -12.88 13.65
N ASP A 161 -4.96 -13.79 14.48
CA ASP A 161 -3.54 -13.74 14.87
C ASP A 161 -2.59 -14.36 13.84
N GLY A 162 -3.10 -14.96 12.77
CA GLY A 162 -2.26 -15.69 11.80
C GLY A 162 -1.19 -14.81 11.16
N GLY A 163 -1.53 -13.56 10.86
CA GLY A 163 -0.59 -12.58 10.34
C GLY A 163 0.52 -12.23 11.32
N ASN A 164 0.16 -12.03 12.59
CA ASN A 164 1.12 -11.71 13.65
C ASN A 164 2.09 -12.87 13.89
N GLN A 165 1.59 -14.11 14.00
CA GLN A 165 2.45 -15.29 14.19
C GLN A 165 3.48 -15.45 13.06
N TRP A 166 3.09 -15.14 11.81
CA TRP A 166 4.01 -15.15 10.68
C TRP A 166 5.01 -14.00 10.74
N ALA A 167 4.55 -12.77 11.01
CA ALA A 167 5.40 -11.60 11.12
C ALA A 167 6.45 -11.77 12.24
N ASP A 168 6.03 -12.31 13.39
CA ASP A 168 6.94 -12.63 14.50
C ASP A 168 8.00 -13.64 14.07
N LYS A 169 7.60 -14.74 13.41
CA LYS A 169 8.54 -15.77 12.97
C LYS A 169 9.61 -15.24 12.03
N ILE A 170 9.22 -14.50 10.99
CA ILE A 170 10.19 -13.98 10.03
C ILE A 170 10.99 -12.83 10.63
N GLY A 171 10.37 -11.99 11.47
CA GLY A 171 11.04 -10.94 12.21
C GLY A 171 12.10 -11.49 13.18
N GLU A 172 11.77 -12.52 13.99
CA GLU A 172 12.72 -13.21 14.88
C GLU A 172 13.95 -13.72 14.08
N GLU A 173 13.72 -14.32 12.91
CA GLU A 173 14.80 -14.81 12.06
C GLU A 173 15.67 -13.69 11.50
N LEU A 174 15.08 -12.59 11.01
CA LEU A 174 15.82 -11.44 10.51
C LEU A 174 16.59 -10.72 11.64
N HIS A 175 15.98 -10.53 12.80
CA HIS A 175 16.68 -9.99 13.98
C HIS A 175 17.84 -10.85 14.43
N ARG A 176 17.70 -12.19 14.41
CA ARG A 176 18.80 -13.13 14.69
C ARG A 176 19.98 -12.95 13.74
N LEU A 177 19.72 -12.55 12.52
CA LEU A 177 20.74 -12.23 11.51
C LEU A 177 21.30 -10.81 11.62
N GLY A 178 20.80 -10.00 12.57
CA GLY A 178 21.28 -8.65 12.85
C GLY A 178 20.50 -7.54 12.14
N PHE A 179 19.38 -7.84 11.51
CA PHE A 179 18.50 -6.81 10.97
C PHE A 179 17.79 -6.04 12.07
N THR A 180 17.49 -4.78 11.78
CA THR A 180 16.63 -3.91 12.61
C THR A 180 15.45 -3.43 11.80
N GLU A 181 14.30 -3.26 12.44
CA GLU A 181 13.11 -2.66 11.84
C GLU A 181 13.07 -1.17 12.19
N PRO A 182 13.18 -0.26 11.20
CA PRO A 182 13.16 1.18 11.46
C PRO A 182 11.80 1.63 12.00
N GLU A 183 11.80 2.56 12.94
CA GLU A 183 10.59 3.12 13.50
C GLU A 183 9.66 3.72 12.40
N GLY A 184 8.40 3.37 12.44
CA GLY A 184 7.40 3.80 11.45
C GLY A 184 7.40 3.02 10.12
N TRP A 185 8.30 2.04 9.95
CA TRP A 185 8.43 1.24 8.73
C TRP A 185 8.20 -0.25 9.01
N ALA A 186 6.97 -0.58 9.38
CA ALA A 186 6.59 -1.97 9.64
C ALA A 186 6.97 -2.90 8.48
N ALA A 187 7.41 -4.11 8.82
CA ALA A 187 7.82 -5.15 7.88
C ALA A 187 8.91 -4.71 6.87
N THR A 188 9.72 -3.72 7.28
CA THR A 188 10.91 -3.26 6.55
C THR A 188 12.13 -3.47 7.44
N TYR A 189 13.06 -4.30 7.02
CA TYR A 189 14.20 -4.71 7.82
C TYR A 189 15.50 -4.25 7.17
N VAL A 190 16.38 -3.62 7.94
CA VAL A 190 17.64 -3.08 7.47
C VAL A 190 18.80 -3.71 8.24
N LEU A 191 19.77 -4.27 7.52
CA LEU A 191 21.03 -4.75 8.05
C LEU A 191 22.14 -3.83 7.56
N ARG A 192 22.88 -3.24 8.50
CA ARG A 192 24.13 -2.50 8.24
C ARG A 192 25.32 -3.40 8.58
N ALA A 193 26.11 -3.73 7.61
CA ALA A 193 27.34 -4.48 7.83
C ALA A 193 28.48 -3.55 8.24
N ALA A 194 29.44 -4.08 9.00
CA ALA A 194 30.59 -3.32 9.48
C ALA A 194 31.47 -2.72 8.36
N ASP A 195 31.39 -3.27 7.16
CA ASP A 195 32.09 -2.84 5.95
C ASP A 195 31.30 -1.80 5.11
N SER A 196 30.33 -1.12 5.73
CA SER A 196 29.47 -0.10 5.11
C SER A 196 28.51 -0.64 4.04
N HIS A 197 28.33 -1.96 3.93
CA HIS A 197 27.28 -2.52 3.09
C HIS A 197 25.92 -2.46 3.81
N VAL A 198 24.88 -2.26 3.02
CA VAL A 198 23.49 -2.27 3.49
C VAL A 198 22.69 -3.34 2.76
N ILE A 199 21.84 -4.04 3.53
CA ILE A 199 20.86 -5.00 2.98
C ILE A 199 19.51 -4.64 3.55
N VAL A 200 18.50 -4.57 2.69
CA VAL A 200 17.13 -4.21 3.06
C VAL A 200 16.16 -5.27 2.56
N PHE A 201 15.29 -5.73 3.44
CA PHE A 201 14.20 -6.63 3.13
C PHE A 201 12.88 -5.89 3.38
N VAL A 202 11.98 -5.94 2.41
CA VAL A 202 10.63 -5.37 2.50
C VAL A 202 9.62 -6.49 2.26
N LEU A 203 8.77 -6.72 3.26
CA LEU A 203 7.84 -7.83 3.28
C LEU A 203 6.39 -7.37 3.17
N TYR A 204 5.66 -7.99 2.28
CA TYR A 204 4.21 -7.86 2.22
C TYR A 204 3.58 -9.25 2.35
N VAL A 205 3.43 -9.71 3.58
CA VAL A 205 2.96 -11.05 3.94
C VAL A 205 3.91 -12.14 3.42
N ASP A 206 3.63 -12.71 2.25
CA ASP A 206 4.41 -13.73 1.57
C ASP A 206 5.35 -13.18 0.48
N ASP A 207 5.02 -12.02 -0.08
CA ASP A 207 5.85 -11.34 -1.08
C ASP A 207 7.03 -10.60 -0.43
N LEU A 208 8.24 -10.81 -0.95
CA LEU A 208 9.48 -10.26 -0.42
C LEU A 208 10.30 -9.57 -1.51
N ILE A 209 10.73 -8.34 -1.25
CA ILE A 209 11.79 -7.66 -2.02
C ILE A 209 13.04 -7.56 -1.17
N MET A 210 14.17 -7.85 -1.79
CA MET A 210 15.48 -7.85 -1.16
C MET A 210 16.44 -7.00 -1.98
N PHE A 211 17.08 -6.07 -1.31
CA PHE A 211 18.05 -5.14 -1.88
C PHE A 211 19.35 -5.21 -1.09
N GLY A 212 20.47 -5.02 -1.74
CA GLY A 212 21.72 -4.84 -1.03
C GLY A 212 22.88 -4.42 -1.95
N THR A 213 23.91 -3.86 -1.34
CA THR A 213 25.13 -3.40 -2.04
C THR A 213 26.20 -4.49 -2.14
N ALA A 214 26.06 -5.56 -1.34
CA ALA A 214 26.87 -6.77 -1.42
C ALA A 214 26.26 -7.89 -0.57
N ARG A 215 26.66 -9.13 -0.78
CA ARG A 215 26.39 -10.31 0.06
C ARG A 215 24.90 -10.65 0.23
N VAL A 216 24.04 -10.12 -0.64
CA VAL A 216 22.58 -10.36 -0.55
C VAL A 216 22.28 -11.85 -0.63
N ASN A 217 22.88 -12.55 -1.59
CA ASN A 217 22.69 -14.00 -1.76
C ASN A 217 23.17 -14.82 -0.56
N GLU A 218 24.26 -14.42 0.13
CA GLU A 218 24.71 -15.08 1.36
C GLU A 218 23.67 -14.93 2.49
N ILE A 219 23.08 -13.76 2.64
CA ILE A 219 22.06 -13.50 3.64
C ILE A 219 20.77 -14.26 3.30
N ILE A 220 20.35 -14.24 2.04
CA ILE A 220 19.19 -15.02 1.57
C ILE A 220 19.39 -16.51 1.88
N ALA A 221 20.58 -17.06 1.62
CA ALA A 221 20.88 -18.46 1.93
C ALA A 221 20.76 -18.75 3.44
N LYS A 222 21.16 -17.81 4.32
CA LYS A 222 20.98 -17.94 5.78
C LYS A 222 19.52 -17.89 6.20
N VAL A 223 18.72 -16.97 5.62
CA VAL A 223 17.28 -16.88 5.89
C VAL A 223 16.58 -18.18 5.48
N ARG A 224 16.95 -18.74 4.34
CA ARG A 224 16.37 -20.00 3.79
C ARG A 224 16.62 -21.23 4.64
N ILE A 225 17.51 -21.20 5.62
CA ILE A 225 17.68 -22.30 6.58
C ILE A 225 16.42 -22.50 7.42
N ASN A 226 15.77 -21.41 7.84
CA ASN A 226 14.62 -21.44 8.76
C ASN A 226 13.30 -20.96 8.13
N ILE A 227 13.38 -20.25 7.00
CA ILE A 227 12.22 -19.73 6.24
C ILE A 227 12.19 -20.38 4.86
N LYS A 228 11.13 -21.13 4.60
CA LYS A 228 10.93 -21.75 3.28
C LYS A 228 10.45 -20.68 2.31
N MET A 229 11.24 -20.42 1.28
CA MET A 229 10.96 -19.43 0.25
C MET A 229 11.47 -19.91 -1.11
N ASP A 230 10.87 -19.38 -2.18
CA ASP A 230 11.28 -19.65 -3.54
C ASP A 230 12.71 -19.15 -3.80
N ASP A 231 13.33 -19.61 -4.90
CA ASP A 231 14.61 -19.10 -5.31
C ASP A 231 14.49 -17.61 -5.66
N PRO A 232 15.45 -16.77 -5.21
CA PRO A 232 15.43 -15.36 -5.51
C PRO A 232 15.52 -15.12 -7.01
N ALA A 233 14.66 -14.27 -7.53
CA ALA A 233 14.62 -13.87 -8.93
C ALA A 233 14.75 -12.35 -9.06
N ASN A 234 15.13 -11.86 -10.23
CA ASN A 234 15.10 -10.43 -10.50
C ASN A 234 13.67 -9.88 -10.34
N LEU A 235 13.53 -8.67 -9.80
CA LEU A 235 12.24 -8.03 -9.62
C LEU A 235 11.51 -7.89 -10.96
N GLN A 236 10.34 -8.48 -11.07
CA GLN A 236 9.45 -8.39 -12.23
C GLN A 236 8.07 -7.86 -11.84
N LYS A 237 7.38 -8.52 -10.92
CA LYS A 237 6.03 -8.14 -10.47
C LYS A 237 5.95 -8.19 -8.95
N TYR A 238 5.55 -7.07 -8.36
CA TYR A 238 5.34 -6.95 -6.92
C TYR A 238 4.04 -6.23 -6.64
N LEU A 239 3.18 -6.81 -5.80
CA LEU A 239 1.86 -6.28 -5.46
C LEU A 239 1.06 -5.83 -6.69
N GLY A 240 1.03 -6.66 -7.73
CA GLY A 240 0.28 -6.39 -8.96
C GLY A 240 0.90 -5.37 -9.92
N VAL A 241 1.99 -4.71 -9.54
CA VAL A 241 2.75 -3.80 -10.40
C VAL A 241 3.87 -4.56 -11.10
N VAL A 242 3.92 -4.49 -12.42
CA VAL A 242 5.05 -4.98 -13.21
C VAL A 242 6.10 -3.87 -13.30
N HIS A 243 7.33 -4.21 -12.96
CA HIS A 243 8.46 -3.29 -12.96
C HIS A 243 9.34 -3.54 -14.17
N HIS A 244 9.29 -2.65 -15.16
CA HIS A 244 10.23 -2.69 -16.29
C HIS A 244 11.46 -1.88 -15.93
N ILE A 245 12.55 -2.57 -15.59
CA ILE A 245 13.81 -1.96 -15.15
C ILE A 245 14.82 -2.01 -16.28
N MET A 246 15.22 -0.84 -16.75
CA MET A 246 16.28 -0.68 -17.75
C MET A 246 17.51 -0.05 -17.11
N ARG A 247 18.67 -0.65 -17.28
CA ARG A 247 19.95 -0.12 -16.81
C ARG A 247 20.89 0.08 -18.00
N LYS A 248 21.41 1.29 -18.13
CA LYS A 248 22.38 1.65 -19.18
C LYS A 248 23.64 2.21 -18.53
N GLU A 249 24.75 1.53 -18.76
CA GLU A 249 26.06 2.01 -18.32
C GLU A 249 26.71 2.82 -19.43
N THR A 250 27.25 3.98 -19.06
CA THR A 250 27.99 4.87 -19.97
C THR A 250 29.07 5.58 -19.17
N ASN A 251 30.32 5.41 -19.55
CA ASN A 251 31.49 6.04 -18.87
C ASN A 251 31.56 5.77 -17.37
N GLY A 252 31.19 4.57 -16.92
CA GLY A 252 31.19 4.20 -15.50
C GLY A 252 30.02 4.75 -14.67
N GLU A 253 29.08 5.45 -15.30
CA GLU A 253 27.80 5.87 -14.74
C GLU A 253 26.70 4.89 -15.17
N VAL A 254 25.85 4.48 -14.24
CA VAL A 254 24.70 3.62 -14.53
C VAL A 254 23.43 4.46 -14.39
N LEU A 255 22.74 4.67 -15.51
CA LEU A 255 21.38 5.21 -15.52
C LEU A 255 20.39 4.05 -15.36
N THR A 256 19.50 4.17 -14.39
CA THR A 256 18.41 3.23 -14.16
C THR A 256 17.08 3.91 -14.43
N GLU A 257 16.28 3.35 -15.31
CA GLU A 257 14.91 3.78 -15.61
C GLU A 257 13.95 2.66 -15.20
N ILE A 258 12.91 3.02 -14.44
CA ILE A 258 11.90 2.07 -13.94
C ILE A 258 10.53 2.56 -14.39
N THR A 259 9.81 1.70 -15.12
CA THR A 259 8.40 1.92 -15.46
C THR A 259 7.52 1.02 -14.60
N PHE A 260 6.54 1.61 -13.94
CA PHE A 260 5.55 0.93 -13.12
C PHE A 260 4.31 0.66 -13.97
N ASP A 261 4.06 -0.60 -14.26
CA ASP A 261 3.02 -1.02 -15.21
C ASP A 261 1.89 -1.80 -14.51
N MET A 262 0.67 -1.33 -14.67
CA MET A 262 -0.56 -2.00 -14.25
C MET A 262 -1.58 -2.09 -15.40
N GLU A 263 -1.14 -2.05 -16.65
CA GLU A 263 -2.03 -2.04 -17.81
C GLU A 263 -3.01 -3.22 -17.80
N GLN A 264 -2.53 -4.42 -17.55
CA GLN A 264 -3.35 -5.64 -17.54
C GLN A 264 -4.42 -5.60 -16.44
N TYR A 265 -4.07 -5.10 -15.25
CA TYR A 265 -5.01 -4.90 -14.15
C TYR A 265 -6.13 -3.92 -14.53
N PHE A 266 -5.77 -2.78 -15.13
CA PHE A 266 -6.77 -1.78 -15.50
C PHE A 266 -7.59 -2.17 -16.73
N ARG A 267 -7.03 -2.95 -17.64
CA ARG A 267 -7.79 -3.54 -18.75
C ARG A 267 -8.91 -4.43 -18.22
N SER A 268 -8.60 -5.31 -17.27
CA SER A 268 -9.61 -6.13 -16.57
C SER A 268 -10.64 -5.28 -15.81
N ALA A 269 -10.20 -4.21 -15.14
CA ALA A 269 -11.11 -3.31 -14.43
C ALA A 269 -12.08 -2.56 -15.38
N VAL A 270 -11.61 -2.19 -16.56
CA VAL A 270 -12.44 -1.57 -17.61
C VAL A 270 -13.45 -2.58 -18.17
N GLU A 271 -13.03 -3.80 -18.46
CA GLU A 271 -13.91 -4.88 -18.92
C GLU A 271 -15.03 -5.17 -17.91
N ASP A 272 -14.68 -5.29 -16.63
CA ASP A 272 -15.66 -5.48 -15.54
C ASP A 272 -16.65 -4.31 -15.46
N TYR A 273 -16.17 -3.08 -15.55
CA TYR A 273 -17.05 -1.91 -15.53
C TYR A 273 -18.02 -1.91 -16.70
N VAL A 274 -17.57 -2.23 -17.91
CA VAL A 274 -18.42 -2.32 -19.10
C VAL A 274 -19.47 -3.42 -18.91
N ALA A 275 -19.09 -4.59 -18.41
CA ALA A 275 -20.00 -5.69 -18.15
C ALA A 275 -21.08 -5.33 -17.10
N LEU A 276 -20.70 -4.62 -16.03
CA LEU A 276 -21.62 -4.23 -14.96
C LEU A 276 -22.53 -3.06 -15.34
N SER A 277 -22.00 -2.08 -16.08
CA SER A 277 -22.75 -0.85 -16.42
C SER A 277 -23.55 -0.95 -17.72
N GLY A 278 -23.18 -1.84 -18.64
CA GLY A 278 -23.70 -1.91 -19.99
C GLY A 278 -23.40 -0.69 -20.86
N LYS A 279 -22.51 0.22 -20.41
CA LYS A 279 -22.25 1.50 -21.10
C LYS A 279 -21.07 1.38 -22.07
N THR A 280 -21.19 2.11 -23.19
CA THR A 280 -20.10 2.26 -24.16
C THR A 280 -19.13 3.34 -23.71
N LEU A 281 -17.83 3.08 -23.81
CA LEU A 281 -16.78 4.03 -23.44
C LEU A 281 -16.36 4.89 -24.63
N SER A 282 -16.26 6.19 -24.41
CA SER A 282 -15.81 7.18 -25.39
C SER A 282 -14.44 7.75 -25.01
N LYS A 283 -13.67 8.19 -26.02
CA LYS A 283 -12.36 8.84 -25.77
C LYS A 283 -12.57 10.20 -25.14
N VAL A 284 -11.87 10.45 -24.05
CA VAL A 284 -11.90 11.74 -23.32
C VAL A 284 -10.49 12.17 -22.94
N ALA A 285 -10.29 13.48 -22.73
CA ALA A 285 -8.97 14.06 -22.50
C ALA A 285 -8.53 14.00 -21.01
N THR A 286 -9.48 13.90 -20.08
CA THR A 286 -9.22 13.85 -18.63
C THR A 286 -10.17 12.89 -17.94
N PRO A 287 -9.80 12.34 -16.78
CA PRO A 287 -10.69 11.50 -15.98
C PRO A 287 -11.77 12.32 -15.24
N PHE A 288 -11.69 13.65 -15.29
CA PHE A 288 -12.61 14.53 -14.59
C PHE A 288 -13.84 14.84 -15.45
N ALA A 289 -15.01 14.68 -14.84
CA ALA A 289 -16.26 15.05 -15.52
C ALA A 289 -16.40 16.57 -15.59
N PRO A 290 -16.93 17.12 -16.68
CA PRO A 290 -17.20 18.56 -16.79
C PRO A 290 -18.05 19.04 -15.60
N ARG A 291 -17.78 20.25 -15.12
CA ARG A 291 -18.54 20.85 -14.03
C ARG A 291 -19.97 21.09 -14.51
N ILE A 292 -20.94 20.79 -13.66
CA ILE A 292 -22.35 21.08 -13.81
C ILE A 292 -22.78 21.84 -12.56
N ASP A 293 -23.56 22.87 -12.71
CA ASP A 293 -24.02 23.73 -11.61
C ASP A 293 -25.54 23.91 -11.67
N GLY A 294 -26.13 24.41 -10.58
CA GLY A 294 -27.55 24.77 -10.47
C GLY A 294 -28.52 23.57 -10.52
N GLU A 295 -29.73 23.80 -11.03
CA GLU A 295 -30.83 22.81 -11.04
C GLU A 295 -30.42 21.46 -11.68
N SER A 296 -29.54 21.46 -12.68
CA SER A 296 -29.06 20.24 -13.31
C SER A 296 -28.20 19.38 -12.38
N LEU A 297 -27.40 20.00 -11.52
CA LEU A 297 -26.63 19.30 -10.50
C LEU A 297 -27.54 18.79 -9.39
N ASP A 298 -28.45 19.62 -8.90
CA ASP A 298 -29.39 19.26 -7.84
C ASP A 298 -30.25 18.05 -8.23
N ALA A 299 -30.73 17.99 -9.48
CA ALA A 299 -31.44 16.84 -10.00
C ALA A 299 -30.60 15.56 -9.97
N LEU A 300 -29.32 15.63 -10.41
CA LEU A 300 -28.43 14.47 -10.40
C LEU A 300 -28.07 14.01 -8.98
N LEU A 301 -27.98 14.92 -8.03
CA LEU A 301 -27.70 14.63 -6.61
C LEU A 301 -28.92 14.04 -5.87
N ALA A 302 -30.15 14.39 -6.30
CA ALA A 302 -31.38 13.89 -5.71
C ALA A 302 -31.67 12.42 -6.08
N GLU A 303 -31.16 11.95 -7.20
CA GLU A 303 -31.43 10.60 -7.71
C GLU A 303 -30.33 9.61 -7.33
N ARG A 304 -30.75 8.40 -6.89
CA ARG A 304 -29.83 7.28 -6.68
C ARG A 304 -29.21 6.84 -8.00
N GLY A 305 -27.90 6.66 -8.03
CA GLY A 305 -27.19 6.19 -9.22
C GLY A 305 -27.45 4.71 -9.53
N ASP A 306 -27.39 4.38 -10.81
CA ASP A 306 -27.63 3.01 -11.31
C ASP A 306 -26.53 2.04 -10.83
N MET A 307 -25.29 2.54 -10.68
CA MET A 307 -24.15 1.75 -10.25
C MET A 307 -24.00 1.62 -8.72
N ALA A 308 -24.99 2.09 -7.93
CA ALA A 308 -24.90 2.12 -6.46
C ALA A 308 -24.52 0.77 -5.83
N GLU A 309 -25.02 -0.35 -6.36
CA GLU A 309 -24.70 -1.69 -5.85
C GLU A 309 -23.30 -2.18 -6.23
N HIS A 310 -22.73 -1.65 -7.29
CA HIS A 310 -21.41 -1.99 -7.82
C HIS A 310 -20.35 -0.90 -7.54
N ALA A 311 -20.77 0.23 -6.97
CA ALA A 311 -19.92 1.40 -6.75
C ALA A 311 -18.65 1.08 -5.96
N ALA A 312 -18.80 0.40 -4.81
CA ALA A 312 -17.67 0.01 -3.99
C ALA A 312 -16.67 -0.87 -4.75
N HIS A 313 -17.15 -1.87 -5.50
CA HIS A 313 -16.29 -2.73 -6.31
C HIS A 313 -15.47 -1.94 -7.33
N CYS A 314 -16.12 -1.09 -8.12
CA CYS A 314 -15.48 -0.29 -9.16
C CYS A 314 -14.49 0.73 -8.56
N VAL A 315 -14.91 1.47 -7.52
CA VAL A 315 -14.08 2.50 -6.90
C VAL A 315 -12.86 1.90 -6.17
N MET A 316 -13.02 0.76 -5.50
CA MET A 316 -11.90 0.10 -4.80
C MET A 316 -10.86 -0.45 -5.78
N LYS A 317 -11.24 -0.95 -6.94
CA LYS A 317 -10.29 -1.31 -8.01
C LYS A 317 -9.48 -0.09 -8.48
N LEU A 318 -10.14 1.05 -8.70
CA LEU A 318 -9.47 2.30 -9.05
C LEU A 318 -8.53 2.78 -7.94
N MET A 319 -8.96 2.69 -6.67
CA MET A 319 -8.17 3.10 -5.51
C MET A 319 -6.88 2.28 -5.37
N TYR A 320 -6.97 0.97 -5.57
CA TYR A 320 -5.79 0.12 -5.55
C TYR A 320 -4.74 0.60 -6.56
N GLY A 321 -5.13 0.76 -7.82
CA GLY A 321 -4.21 1.21 -8.86
C GLY A 321 -3.73 2.65 -8.67
N ALA A 322 -4.58 3.57 -8.18
CA ALA A 322 -4.19 4.94 -7.85
C ALA A 322 -3.04 4.98 -6.83
N ARG A 323 -3.08 4.11 -5.81
CA ARG A 323 -2.04 3.99 -4.80
C ARG A 323 -0.77 3.31 -5.32
N MET A 324 -0.91 2.39 -6.27
CA MET A 324 0.19 1.57 -6.76
C MET A 324 1.00 2.24 -7.87
N ALA A 325 0.35 2.73 -8.95
CA ALA A 325 1.04 3.21 -10.14
C ALA A 325 0.33 4.33 -10.92
N LEU A 326 -0.91 4.71 -10.59
CA LEU A 326 -1.63 5.78 -11.30
C LEU A 326 -2.00 6.94 -10.38
N PRO A 327 -1.01 7.73 -9.92
CA PRO A 327 -1.19 8.84 -8.97
C PRO A 327 -2.27 9.84 -9.38
N TYR A 328 -2.43 10.12 -10.67
CA TYR A 328 -3.42 11.05 -11.20
C TYR A 328 -4.89 10.68 -10.92
N LEU A 329 -5.16 9.43 -10.49
CA LEU A 329 -6.49 9.01 -10.09
C LEU A 329 -6.82 9.35 -8.63
N CYS A 330 -5.83 9.72 -7.81
CA CYS A 330 -6.02 9.84 -6.36
C CYS A 330 -7.15 10.80 -5.97
N VAL A 331 -7.23 11.99 -6.57
CA VAL A 331 -8.25 12.98 -6.22
C VAL A 331 -9.66 12.50 -6.57
N ILE A 332 -9.87 12.00 -7.78
CA ILE A 332 -11.22 11.58 -8.21
C ILE A 332 -11.67 10.32 -7.45
N VAL A 333 -10.77 9.39 -7.19
CA VAL A 333 -11.06 8.18 -6.41
C VAL A 333 -11.35 8.52 -4.94
N SER A 334 -10.61 9.46 -4.35
CA SER A 334 -10.88 9.96 -2.99
C SER A 334 -12.30 10.55 -2.89
N ARG A 335 -12.71 11.37 -3.87
CA ARG A 335 -14.06 11.95 -3.94
C ARG A 335 -15.13 10.88 -4.12
N LEU A 336 -14.99 9.99 -5.10
CA LEU A 336 -15.95 8.91 -5.34
C LEU A 336 -16.06 7.97 -4.14
N SER A 337 -14.97 7.64 -3.47
CA SER A 337 -14.99 6.77 -2.29
C SER A 337 -15.79 7.36 -1.13
N SER A 338 -15.73 8.68 -0.94
CA SER A 338 -16.53 9.37 0.08
C SER A 338 -18.04 9.33 -0.18
N GLN A 339 -18.46 9.04 -1.41
CA GLN A 339 -19.85 9.04 -1.85
C GLN A 339 -20.47 7.62 -1.89
N ILE A 340 -19.70 6.55 -1.67
CA ILE A 340 -20.19 5.16 -1.82
C ILE A 340 -21.48 4.91 -1.03
N ALA A 341 -21.60 5.43 0.19
CA ALA A 341 -22.80 5.26 1.01
C ALA A 341 -24.02 6.08 0.54
N ARG A 342 -23.80 7.07 -0.33
CA ARG A 342 -24.83 7.99 -0.86
C ARG A 342 -24.62 8.19 -2.36
N TRP A 343 -24.56 7.07 -3.09
CA TRP A 343 -24.25 7.06 -4.51
C TRP A 343 -25.36 7.66 -5.36
N THR A 344 -25.07 8.65 -6.17
CA THR A 344 -26.01 9.43 -6.96
C THR A 344 -25.77 9.29 -8.48
N LYS A 345 -26.64 9.83 -9.29
CA LYS A 345 -26.46 9.93 -10.75
C LYS A 345 -25.22 10.77 -11.12
N ASP A 346 -24.86 11.78 -10.32
CA ASP A 346 -23.60 12.51 -10.54
C ASP A 346 -22.39 11.61 -10.27
N SER A 347 -22.45 10.76 -9.24
CA SER A 347 -21.40 9.76 -8.98
C SER A 347 -21.24 8.78 -10.14
N ASP A 348 -22.34 8.32 -10.77
CA ASP A 348 -22.33 7.49 -11.97
C ASP A 348 -21.64 8.19 -13.14
N ARG A 349 -21.96 9.46 -13.36
CA ARG A 349 -21.38 10.28 -14.44
C ARG A 349 -19.87 10.46 -14.26
N ARG A 350 -19.44 10.72 -13.04
CA ARG A 350 -18.02 10.86 -12.68
C ARG A 350 -17.28 9.54 -12.83
N LEU A 351 -17.82 8.46 -12.30
CA LEU A 351 -17.24 7.12 -12.44
C LEU A 351 -17.09 6.72 -13.91
N HIS A 352 -18.16 6.92 -14.71
CA HIS A 352 -18.13 6.64 -16.13
C HIS A 352 -17.02 7.41 -16.85
N ARG A 353 -16.83 8.68 -16.52
CA ARG A 353 -15.76 9.52 -17.09
C ARG A 353 -14.37 8.97 -16.80
N VAL A 354 -14.12 8.46 -15.59
CA VAL A 354 -12.86 7.81 -15.22
C VAL A 354 -12.59 6.59 -16.10
N TYR A 355 -13.59 5.72 -16.28
CA TYR A 355 -13.44 4.52 -17.12
C TYR A 355 -13.32 4.86 -18.61
N CYS A 356 -14.00 5.90 -19.09
CA CYS A 356 -13.78 6.45 -20.43
C CYS A 356 -12.33 6.90 -20.63
N PHE A 357 -11.74 7.59 -19.66
CA PHE A 357 -10.34 8.01 -19.73
C PHE A 357 -9.39 6.81 -19.72
N LEU A 358 -9.55 5.92 -18.77
CA LEU A 358 -8.68 4.75 -18.59
C LEU A 358 -8.63 3.88 -19.84
N ASN A 359 -9.76 3.63 -20.48
CA ASN A 359 -9.83 2.77 -21.66
C ASN A 359 -8.90 3.24 -22.82
N TYR A 360 -8.55 4.52 -22.85
CA TYR A 360 -7.69 5.11 -23.89
C TYR A 360 -6.36 5.68 -23.37
N ALA A 361 -6.05 5.45 -22.08
CA ALA A 361 -4.89 6.02 -21.41
C ALA A 361 -4.03 4.95 -20.68
N LEU A 362 -4.22 3.67 -21.01
CA LEU A 362 -3.48 2.55 -20.39
C LEU A 362 -1.99 2.57 -20.71
N ASP A 363 -1.59 3.28 -21.75
CA ASP A 363 -0.20 3.50 -22.16
C ASP A 363 0.51 4.60 -21.35
N ILE A 364 -0.23 5.38 -20.57
CA ILE A 364 0.34 6.40 -19.66
C ILE A 364 0.80 5.70 -18.38
N LYS A 365 2.11 5.60 -18.17
CA LYS A 365 2.71 4.87 -17.07
C LYS A 365 3.57 5.76 -16.19
N LEU A 366 3.64 5.45 -14.92
CA LEU A 366 4.54 6.11 -13.98
C LEU A 366 5.98 5.68 -14.28
N LYS A 367 6.89 6.64 -14.37
CA LYS A 367 8.30 6.39 -14.63
C LYS A 367 9.18 7.08 -13.59
N GLY A 368 10.19 6.37 -13.13
CA GLY A 368 11.28 6.93 -12.33
C GLY A 368 12.60 6.73 -13.03
N SER A 369 13.52 7.70 -12.90
CA SER A 369 14.87 7.57 -13.43
C SER A 369 15.87 8.22 -12.49
N LEU A 370 16.94 7.52 -12.17
CA LEU A 370 18.09 8.03 -11.41
C LEU A 370 19.38 7.42 -11.94
N SER A 371 20.50 8.07 -11.69
CA SER A 371 21.83 7.59 -12.07
C SER A 371 22.74 7.45 -10.84
N THR A 372 23.73 6.58 -10.93
CA THR A 372 24.81 6.53 -9.92
C THR A 372 25.58 7.84 -9.83
N ALA A 373 25.54 8.70 -10.85
CA ALA A 373 26.09 10.05 -10.81
C ALA A 373 25.32 11.01 -9.91
N ASP A 374 24.02 10.74 -9.67
CA ASP A 374 23.17 11.59 -8.81
C ASP A 374 23.50 11.46 -7.32
N TRP A 375 24.32 10.48 -6.94
CA TRP A 375 24.60 10.14 -5.54
C TRP A 375 24.92 11.35 -4.66
N GLY A 376 25.76 12.28 -5.12
CA GLY A 376 26.19 13.46 -4.37
C GLY A 376 25.15 14.59 -4.28
N SER A 377 24.16 14.61 -5.20
CA SER A 377 23.21 15.72 -5.37
C SER A 377 21.77 15.36 -5.00
N LEU A 378 21.53 14.15 -4.50
CA LEU A 378 20.18 13.68 -4.15
C LEU A 378 19.51 14.58 -3.11
N LYS A 379 18.25 14.92 -3.38
CA LYS A 379 17.36 15.63 -2.47
C LYS A 379 16.00 14.95 -2.41
N LEU A 380 15.40 14.94 -1.25
CA LEU A 380 14.02 14.52 -1.08
C LEU A 380 13.10 15.73 -1.19
N ILE A 381 12.17 15.73 -2.16
CA ILE A 381 11.28 16.87 -2.41
C ILE A 381 9.84 16.47 -2.17
N ALA A 382 9.15 17.22 -1.32
CA ALA A 382 7.73 17.11 -1.04
C ALA A 382 6.97 18.29 -1.67
N TRP A 383 5.81 18.01 -2.26
CA TRP A 383 4.92 18.94 -2.91
C TRP A 383 3.52 18.83 -2.26
N PRO A 384 3.32 19.35 -1.02
CA PRO A 384 1.99 19.43 -0.43
C PRO A 384 1.14 20.47 -1.15
N ASP A 385 -0.16 20.24 -1.26
CA ASP A 385 -1.14 21.20 -1.79
C ASP A 385 -2.49 21.00 -1.09
N ALA A 386 -3.34 22.01 -1.11
CA ALA A 386 -4.70 21.91 -0.65
C ALA A 386 -5.68 22.65 -1.54
N ASP A 387 -6.79 22.00 -1.83
CA ASP A 387 -7.94 22.57 -2.51
C ASP A 387 -8.95 23.10 -1.48
N LEU A 388 -9.02 24.41 -1.28
CA LEU A 388 -9.94 25.03 -0.32
C LEU A 388 -11.39 24.82 -0.76
N ASN A 389 -12.20 24.15 0.09
CA ASN A 389 -13.63 23.94 -0.16
C ASN A 389 -13.95 23.28 -1.51
N GLY A 390 -13.03 22.48 -2.05
CA GLY A 390 -13.18 21.89 -3.37
C GLY A 390 -14.22 20.76 -3.46
N ASP A 391 -14.71 20.28 -2.33
CA ASP A 391 -15.84 19.33 -2.31
C ASP A 391 -17.14 20.10 -2.08
N TYR A 392 -17.96 20.19 -3.14
CA TYR A 392 -19.26 20.85 -3.09
C TYR A 392 -20.30 20.16 -2.18
N MET A 393 -20.03 18.92 -1.75
CA MET A 393 -20.95 18.17 -0.88
C MET A 393 -20.86 18.58 0.59
N ASP A 394 -19.67 18.92 1.09
CA ASP A 394 -19.46 19.20 2.51
C ASP A 394 -18.49 20.36 2.81
N THR A 395 -18.09 21.10 1.78
CA THR A 395 -17.18 22.26 1.88
C THR A 395 -15.83 21.98 2.54
N LYS A 396 -15.44 20.72 2.67
CA LYS A 396 -14.13 20.35 3.20
C LYS A 396 -13.05 20.44 2.14
N SER A 397 -11.87 20.83 2.57
CA SER A 397 -10.69 20.88 1.75
C SER A 397 -10.11 19.47 1.51
N THR A 398 -9.42 19.29 0.39
CA THR A 398 -8.64 18.10 0.10
C THR A 398 -7.16 18.43 0.28
N SER A 399 -6.46 17.68 1.12
CA SER A 399 -5.00 17.68 1.17
C SER A 399 -4.44 16.69 0.17
N GLY A 400 -3.45 17.10 -0.60
CA GLY A 400 -2.71 16.27 -1.53
C GLY A 400 -1.21 16.40 -1.34
N PHE A 401 -0.46 15.41 -1.78
CA PHE A 401 0.99 15.50 -1.79
C PHE A 401 1.60 14.60 -2.85
N PHE A 402 2.79 14.99 -3.28
CA PHE A 402 3.70 14.17 -4.08
C PHE A 402 5.09 14.22 -3.46
N LEU A 403 5.73 13.07 -3.26
CA LEU A 403 7.06 12.92 -2.67
C LEU A 403 7.96 12.17 -3.63
N GLU A 404 9.13 12.72 -3.93
CA GLU A 404 10.10 12.13 -4.84
C GLU A 404 11.55 12.36 -4.38
N LEU A 405 12.43 11.42 -4.71
CA LEU A 405 13.87 11.60 -4.62
C LEU A 405 14.37 12.15 -5.97
N VAL A 406 15.03 13.30 -5.94
CA VAL A 406 15.47 14.02 -7.14
C VAL A 406 16.99 14.05 -7.20
N GLY A 407 17.53 13.72 -8.37
CA GLY A 407 18.93 13.89 -8.74
C GLY A 407 19.13 15.08 -9.66
N GLU A 408 20.25 15.07 -10.37
CA GLU A 408 20.58 16.11 -11.36
C GLU A 408 19.78 15.95 -12.66
N ARG A 409 19.77 17.02 -13.48
CA ARG A 409 19.19 17.03 -14.84
C ARG A 409 17.71 16.62 -14.90
N GLY A 410 16.93 16.95 -13.85
CA GLY A 410 15.50 16.64 -13.79
C GLY A 410 15.17 15.16 -13.55
N ARG A 411 16.17 14.31 -13.32
CA ARG A 411 15.94 12.90 -12.94
C ARG A 411 15.29 12.83 -11.56
N GLY A 412 14.45 11.83 -11.36
CA GLY A 412 13.87 11.56 -10.03
C GLY A 412 13.06 10.28 -9.99
N MET A 413 12.86 9.78 -8.78
CA MET A 413 12.08 8.61 -8.47
C MET A 413 10.88 9.00 -7.60
N PRO A 414 9.63 8.78 -8.05
CA PRO A 414 8.45 8.98 -7.22
C PRO A 414 8.46 7.96 -6.07
N LEU A 415 8.24 8.43 -4.84
CA LEU A 415 8.30 7.60 -3.65
C LEU A 415 6.93 7.41 -3.00
N ALA A 416 6.20 8.50 -2.77
CA ALA A 416 4.88 8.47 -2.16
C ALA A 416 3.99 9.59 -2.72
N TRP A 417 2.68 9.37 -2.66
CA TRP A 417 1.67 10.35 -3.08
C TRP A 417 0.32 10.01 -2.47
N GLY A 418 -0.56 10.99 -2.41
CA GLY A 418 -1.89 10.76 -1.91
C GLY A 418 -2.80 11.97 -2.02
N ALA A 419 -4.08 11.70 -1.86
CA ALA A 419 -5.15 12.70 -1.74
C ALA A 419 -6.07 12.27 -0.60
N LYS A 420 -6.35 13.19 0.33
CA LYS A 420 -7.20 12.91 1.50
C LYS A 420 -8.02 14.14 1.87
N LYS A 421 -9.31 13.93 2.12
CA LYS A 421 -10.18 14.99 2.65
C LYS A 421 -9.74 15.39 4.05
N GLN A 422 -9.68 16.69 4.33
CA GLN A 422 -9.37 17.23 5.66
C GLN A 422 -10.48 16.91 6.67
N GLY A 423 -10.12 16.78 7.93
CA GLY A 423 -11.05 16.43 9.00
C GLY A 423 -12.05 17.53 9.32
N CYS A 424 -11.60 18.79 9.28
CA CYS A 424 -12.41 19.99 9.55
C CYS A 424 -12.37 20.93 8.34
N THR A 425 -13.35 21.84 8.26
CA THR A 425 -13.37 22.90 7.25
C THR A 425 -12.29 23.93 7.57
N ALA A 426 -11.48 24.29 6.58
CA ALA A 426 -10.53 25.40 6.66
C ALA A 426 -11.22 26.73 6.39
N VAL A 427 -10.80 27.79 7.08
CA VAL A 427 -11.42 29.12 6.97
C VAL A 427 -10.87 29.91 5.79
N HIS A 428 -9.62 29.65 5.39
CA HIS A 428 -8.96 30.30 4.25
C HIS A 428 -7.87 29.39 3.64
N THR A 429 -7.45 29.73 2.42
CA THR A 429 -6.51 28.91 1.64
C THR A 429 -5.21 28.60 2.38
N ALA A 430 -4.57 29.61 2.98
CA ALA A 430 -3.31 29.39 3.72
C ALA A 430 -3.47 28.43 4.92
N GLU A 431 -4.65 28.35 5.53
CA GLU A 431 -4.93 27.34 6.57
C GLU A 431 -4.99 25.94 5.97
N ALA A 432 -5.71 25.76 4.86
CA ALA A 432 -5.81 24.48 4.19
C ALA A 432 -4.42 23.96 3.75
N GLU A 433 -3.58 24.87 3.22
CA GLU A 433 -2.19 24.56 2.82
C GLU A 433 -1.32 24.15 4.01
N VAL A 434 -1.37 24.90 5.12
CA VAL A 434 -0.62 24.53 6.34
C VAL A 434 -1.06 23.17 6.87
N VAL A 435 -2.34 22.84 6.81
CA VAL A 435 -2.85 21.51 7.23
C VAL A 435 -2.30 20.40 6.33
N SER A 436 -2.29 20.62 5.02
CA SER A 436 -1.71 19.67 4.05
C SER A 436 -0.21 19.51 4.26
N MET A 437 0.52 20.62 4.38
CA MET A 437 1.96 20.62 4.64
C MET A 437 2.31 19.87 5.92
N ALA A 438 1.60 20.13 7.03
CA ALA A 438 1.84 19.47 8.31
C ALA A 438 1.61 17.94 8.22
N ALA A 439 0.56 17.52 7.52
CA ALA A 439 0.28 16.11 7.30
C ALA A 439 1.38 15.44 6.45
N CYS A 440 1.78 16.08 5.35
CA CYS A 440 2.85 15.59 4.47
C CYS A 440 4.19 15.50 5.19
N VAL A 441 4.61 16.55 5.89
CA VAL A 441 5.89 16.58 6.62
C VAL A 441 5.94 15.49 7.68
N ARG A 442 4.94 15.42 8.54
CA ARG A 442 4.92 14.50 9.67
C ARG A 442 4.80 13.03 9.25
N SER A 443 3.92 12.74 8.28
CA SER A 443 3.55 11.34 8.00
C SER A 443 4.30 10.73 6.82
N GLU A 444 4.90 11.54 5.95
CA GLU A 444 5.54 11.08 4.72
C GLU A 444 7.02 11.52 4.61
N LEU A 445 7.29 12.83 4.71
CA LEU A 445 8.62 13.38 4.45
C LEU A 445 9.64 12.93 5.49
N LEU A 446 9.38 13.21 6.77
CA LEU A 446 10.34 12.88 7.85
C LEU A 446 10.57 11.36 7.99
N PRO A 447 9.53 10.49 7.96
CA PRO A 447 9.77 9.05 7.96
C PRO A 447 10.57 8.58 6.74
N MET A 448 10.29 9.10 5.54
CA MET A 448 11.02 8.74 4.32
C MET A 448 12.47 9.24 4.37
N GLN A 449 12.72 10.44 4.87
CA GLN A 449 14.07 10.97 5.09
C GLN A 449 14.87 10.01 5.98
N ALA A 450 14.32 9.65 7.15
CA ALA A 450 14.98 8.75 8.09
C ALA A 450 15.28 7.38 7.46
N LEU A 451 14.35 6.80 6.68
CA LEU A 451 14.58 5.55 5.98
C LEU A 451 15.69 5.66 4.93
N LEU A 452 15.67 6.71 4.11
CA LEU A 452 16.71 6.92 3.08
C LEU A 452 18.08 7.19 3.70
N GLU A 453 18.18 7.96 4.78
CA GLU A 453 19.42 8.20 5.51
C GLU A 453 19.96 6.91 6.12
N LEU A 454 19.07 6.05 6.64
CA LEU A 454 19.44 4.73 7.13
C LEU A 454 20.02 3.85 6.01
N ILE A 455 19.38 3.82 4.82
CA ILE A 455 19.80 3.01 3.67
C ILE A 455 21.09 3.59 3.05
N PHE A 456 21.16 4.89 2.86
CA PHE A 456 22.27 5.56 2.19
C PHE A 456 23.47 5.78 3.12
N GLN A 457 23.28 5.64 4.43
CA GLN A 457 24.28 5.90 5.47
C GLN A 457 24.89 7.31 5.34
N ARG A 458 24.08 8.29 4.99
CA ARG A 458 24.45 9.70 4.88
C ARG A 458 23.24 10.61 4.97
N PRO A 459 23.44 11.90 5.33
CA PRO A 459 22.36 12.89 5.32
C PRO A 459 21.69 13.06 3.96
N ILE A 460 20.38 13.32 3.97
CA ILE A 460 19.57 13.63 2.79
C ILE A 460 18.81 14.92 3.04
N ASP A 461 19.20 15.98 2.35
CA ASP A 461 18.48 17.26 2.42
C ASP A 461 17.07 17.14 1.85
N CYS A 462 16.12 17.80 2.50
CA CYS A 462 14.71 17.81 2.15
C CYS A 462 14.24 19.22 1.77
N GLU A 463 13.40 19.30 0.75
CA GLU A 463 12.74 20.54 0.34
C GLU A 463 11.21 20.34 0.34
N VAL A 464 10.48 21.21 1.02
CA VAL A 464 9.01 21.30 0.94
C VAL A 464 8.68 22.45 -0.01
N ARG A 465 8.10 22.14 -1.14
CA ARG A 465 7.75 23.09 -2.20
C ARG A 465 6.30 23.54 -2.04
N GLU A 466 6.11 24.81 -1.73
CA GLU A 466 4.82 25.43 -1.43
C GLU A 466 4.59 26.65 -2.31
N ASP A 467 3.42 26.80 -2.92
CA ASP A 467 3.11 27.95 -3.78
C ASP A 467 2.39 29.09 -3.02
N ASN A 468 1.82 28.84 -1.86
CA ASN A 468 1.14 29.83 -1.04
C ASN A 468 2.11 30.63 -0.15
N ALA A 469 2.37 31.87 -0.51
CA ALA A 469 3.28 32.73 0.24
C ALA A 469 2.84 32.97 1.68
N ALA A 470 1.52 33.03 1.98
CA ALA A 470 1.02 33.26 3.32
C ALA A 470 1.20 32.02 4.21
N ALA A 471 1.09 30.83 3.64
CA ALA A 471 1.43 29.57 4.31
C ALA A 471 2.93 29.54 4.66
N ILE A 472 3.82 29.81 3.70
CA ILE A 472 5.28 29.87 3.91
C ILE A 472 5.62 30.84 5.06
N VAL A 473 5.10 32.07 5.02
CA VAL A 473 5.34 33.08 6.07
C VAL A 473 4.86 32.58 7.44
N SER A 474 3.71 31.92 7.50
CA SER A 474 3.15 31.43 8.76
C SER A 474 3.99 30.32 9.40
N VAL A 475 4.46 29.36 8.60
CA VAL A 475 5.31 28.26 9.10
C VAL A 475 6.73 28.72 9.43
N THR A 476 7.30 29.67 8.65
CA THR A 476 8.60 30.23 8.92
C THR A 476 8.63 31.05 10.22
N LYS A 477 7.52 31.76 10.54
CA LYS A 477 7.37 32.50 11.81
C LYS A 477 6.97 31.61 12.99
N GLY A 478 6.45 30.41 12.75
CA GLY A 478 5.90 29.53 13.77
C GLY A 478 4.61 30.02 14.42
N TYR A 479 4.03 31.09 13.90
CA TYR A 479 2.86 31.74 14.47
C TYR A 479 2.06 32.52 13.44
N SER A 480 0.72 32.44 13.55
CA SER A 480 -0.21 33.26 12.79
C SER A 480 -1.42 33.61 13.65
N PRO A 481 -1.78 34.92 13.81
CA PRO A 481 -2.98 35.33 14.54
C PRO A 481 -4.28 34.73 13.98
N ALA A 482 -4.36 34.57 12.66
CA ALA A 482 -5.51 34.00 11.96
C ALA A 482 -5.68 32.49 12.19
N MET A 483 -4.61 31.79 12.57
CA MET A 483 -4.57 30.32 12.69
C MET A 483 -4.43 29.82 14.13
N ARG A 484 -4.78 30.63 15.14
CA ARG A 484 -4.67 30.24 16.57
C ARG A 484 -5.52 29.05 16.96
N HIS A 485 -6.55 28.74 16.19
CA HIS A 485 -7.47 27.63 16.42
C HIS A 485 -6.93 26.27 15.91
N LEU A 486 -5.94 26.23 14.99
CA LEU A 486 -5.42 25.02 14.35
C LEU A 486 -5.09 23.87 15.32
N PRO A 487 -4.41 24.10 16.47
CA PRO A 487 -4.10 23.00 17.38
C PRO A 487 -5.35 22.31 17.95
N ARG A 488 -6.46 23.04 18.09
CA ARG A 488 -7.72 22.51 18.63
C ARG A 488 -8.60 21.87 17.55
N THR A 489 -8.67 22.46 16.37
CA THR A 489 -9.58 22.05 15.28
C THR A 489 -8.95 21.00 14.37
N GLN A 490 -7.74 21.24 13.89
CA GLN A 490 -7.05 20.43 12.90
C GLN A 490 -5.91 19.56 13.49
N ARG A 491 -5.59 19.72 14.78
CA ARG A 491 -4.44 19.06 15.44
C ARG A 491 -3.11 19.37 14.77
N VAL A 492 -2.96 20.59 14.26
CA VAL A 492 -1.76 21.10 13.58
C VAL A 492 -1.10 22.19 14.42
N SER A 493 0.22 22.14 14.53
CA SER A 493 1.05 23.13 15.22
C SER A 493 1.95 23.84 14.22
N LEU A 494 1.82 25.17 14.14
CA LEU A 494 2.78 26.02 13.39
C LEU A 494 4.18 25.98 14.03
N GLY A 495 4.27 25.87 15.35
CA GLY A 495 5.53 25.74 16.05
C GLY A 495 6.30 24.49 15.65
N PHE A 496 5.61 23.35 15.51
CA PHE A 496 6.25 22.12 15.01
C PHE A 496 6.85 22.33 13.61
N LEU A 497 6.10 22.91 12.67
CA LEU A 497 6.62 23.17 11.31
C LEU A 497 7.77 24.16 11.34
N HIS A 498 7.70 25.19 12.18
CA HIS A 498 8.80 26.16 12.37
C HIS A 498 10.07 25.45 12.83
N GLU A 499 9.97 24.63 13.86
CA GLU A 499 11.10 23.87 14.38
C GLU A 499 11.73 22.99 13.30
N VAL A 500 10.89 22.22 12.54
CA VAL A 500 11.38 21.37 11.44
C VAL A 500 12.14 22.16 10.37
N PHE A 501 11.67 23.37 10.02
CA PHE A 501 12.28 24.16 8.93
C PHE A 501 13.44 25.05 9.35
N THR A 502 13.61 25.31 10.65
CA THR A 502 14.61 26.25 11.18
C THR A 502 15.66 25.61 12.07
N ALA A 503 15.42 24.41 12.61
CA ALA A 503 16.38 23.72 13.43
C ALA A 503 17.64 23.36 12.62
N GLU A 504 18.80 23.46 13.28
CA GLU A 504 20.01 22.87 12.74
C GLU A 504 19.91 21.35 12.86
N PRO A 505 20.22 20.59 11.78
CA PRO A 505 20.12 19.14 11.79
C PRO A 505 21.13 18.55 12.79
N GLN A 506 20.77 17.41 13.36
CA GLN A 506 21.72 16.63 14.19
C GLN A 506 22.81 16.00 13.31
N GLU A 507 23.86 15.51 13.95
CA GLU A 507 24.93 14.82 13.21
C GLU A 507 24.36 13.59 12.47
N GLY A 508 24.58 13.54 11.16
CA GLY A 508 24.08 12.45 10.32
C GLY A 508 22.70 12.71 9.69
N GLU A 509 22.02 13.79 10.04
CA GLU A 509 20.72 14.18 9.47
C GLU A 509 20.86 15.26 8.40
N GLY A 510 20.01 15.20 7.38
CA GLY A 510 19.88 16.26 6.37
C GLY A 510 18.93 17.36 6.83
N ARG A 511 19.11 18.53 6.27
CA ARG A 511 18.31 19.71 6.56
C ARG A 511 16.97 19.67 5.83
N VAL A 512 15.89 20.08 6.53
CA VAL A 512 14.57 20.28 5.92
C VAL A 512 14.33 21.79 5.71
N ARG A 513 13.92 22.19 4.51
CA ARG A 513 13.61 23.60 4.18
C ARG A 513 12.29 23.74 3.49
N VAL A 514 11.55 24.82 3.77
CA VAL A 514 10.39 25.22 2.97
C VAL A 514 10.85 26.21 1.88
N MET A 515 10.42 25.95 0.64
CA MET A 515 10.83 26.72 -0.54
C MET A 515 9.58 27.16 -1.32
N LYS A 516 9.62 28.38 -1.86
CA LYS A 516 8.58 28.87 -2.77
C LYS A 516 8.63 28.06 -4.07
N ALA A 517 7.47 27.61 -4.52
CA ALA A 517 7.27 27.01 -5.84
C ALA A 517 6.44 27.92 -6.73
N GLU A 518 6.66 27.84 -8.04
CA GLU A 518 5.78 28.46 -9.02
C GLU A 518 4.52 27.59 -9.19
N THR A 519 3.35 28.20 -9.26
CA THR A 519 2.07 27.48 -9.31
C THR A 519 1.97 26.55 -10.53
N ASP A 520 2.49 26.95 -11.69
CA ASP A 520 2.45 26.11 -12.90
C ASP A 520 3.38 24.89 -12.85
N GLU A 521 4.33 24.87 -11.93
CA GLU A 521 5.27 23.77 -11.68
C GLU A 521 4.87 22.93 -10.45
N HIS A 522 3.77 23.30 -9.75
CA HIS A 522 3.40 22.68 -8.49
C HIS A 522 2.77 21.30 -8.70
N ARG A 523 3.46 20.27 -8.26
CA ARG A 523 3.05 18.86 -8.48
C ARG A 523 1.87 18.43 -7.61
N GLY A 524 1.65 19.11 -6.49
CA GLY A 524 0.55 18.89 -5.56
C GLY A 524 -0.82 19.08 -6.19
N ASP A 525 -0.96 19.97 -7.15
CA ASP A 525 -2.21 20.26 -7.87
C ASP A 525 -2.88 19.02 -8.46
N ALA A 526 -2.09 18.03 -8.90
CA ALA A 526 -2.58 16.76 -9.44
C ALA A 526 -3.36 15.92 -8.39
N PHE A 527 -3.19 16.21 -7.11
CA PHE A 527 -3.75 15.43 -6.00
C PHE A 527 -4.90 16.15 -5.27
N THR A 528 -5.21 17.37 -5.66
CA THR A 528 -6.23 18.20 -5.01
C THR A 528 -7.28 18.73 -5.98
N LYS A 529 -6.90 19.01 -7.23
CA LYS A 529 -7.72 19.75 -8.20
C LYS A 529 -8.20 18.85 -9.35
N GLU A 530 -9.45 19.04 -9.78
CA GLU A 530 -9.98 18.47 -11.02
C GLU A 530 -9.54 19.33 -12.20
N LEU A 531 -8.38 18.98 -12.76
CA LEU A 531 -7.70 19.79 -13.76
C LEU A 531 -8.35 19.69 -15.16
N GLU A 532 -8.44 20.81 -15.85
CA GLU A 532 -8.82 20.87 -17.27
C GLU A 532 -7.73 20.24 -18.16
N SER A 533 -8.10 19.88 -19.39
CA SER A 533 -7.29 19.05 -20.29
C SER A 533 -5.82 19.50 -20.43
N GLN A 534 -5.57 20.81 -20.63
CA GLN A 534 -4.21 21.31 -20.81
C GLN A 534 -3.40 21.26 -19.50
N LYS A 535 -4.02 21.68 -18.40
CA LYS A 535 -3.39 21.63 -17.06
C LYS A 535 -3.17 20.18 -16.62
N PHE A 536 -4.11 19.29 -16.94
CA PHE A 536 -3.98 17.87 -16.64
C PHE A 536 -2.82 17.24 -17.42
N ALA A 537 -2.65 17.56 -18.70
CA ALA A 537 -1.52 17.06 -19.48
C ALA A 537 -0.16 17.53 -18.92
N ASN A 538 -0.07 18.79 -18.48
CA ASN A 538 1.11 19.32 -17.80
C ASN A 538 1.34 18.60 -16.46
N ALA A 539 0.29 18.44 -15.64
CA ALA A 539 0.37 17.75 -14.36
C ALA A 539 0.86 16.30 -14.50
N LEU A 540 0.39 15.55 -15.52
CA LEU A 540 0.90 14.20 -15.81
C LEU A 540 2.42 14.21 -15.98
N HIS A 541 2.96 15.15 -16.78
CA HIS A 541 4.39 15.27 -16.99
C HIS A 541 5.15 15.58 -15.69
N LEU A 542 4.63 16.53 -14.90
CA LEU A 542 5.23 16.92 -13.62
C LEU A 542 5.31 15.76 -12.62
N ILE A 543 4.28 14.92 -12.54
CA ILE A 543 4.25 13.75 -11.66
C ILE A 543 4.82 12.48 -12.31
N ARG A 544 5.62 12.64 -13.36
CA ARG A 544 6.35 11.57 -14.05
C ARG A 544 5.47 10.51 -14.72
N MET A 545 4.26 10.89 -15.14
CA MET A 545 3.39 10.04 -15.94
C MET A 545 3.67 10.30 -17.42
N CYS A 546 4.13 9.28 -18.12
CA CYS A 546 4.55 9.37 -19.52
C CYS A 546 4.00 8.20 -20.33
N ARG A 547 3.87 8.42 -21.64
CA ARG A 547 3.62 7.36 -22.62
C ARG A 547 4.87 6.60 -22.98
#